data_96a5955258e645d448b2f98ffcdfb465
#
_entry.id   96a5955258e645d448b2f98ffcdfb465
#
_cell.length_a   1.000
_cell.length_b   1.000
_cell.length_c   1.000
_cell.angle_alpha   90.00
_cell.angle_beta   90.00
_cell.angle_gamma   90.00
#
_symmetry.space_group_name_H-M   'P 1'
#
loop_
_entity.id
_entity.type
_entity.pdbx_description
1 polymer ?
#
loop_
_entity_poly.entity_id
_entity_poly.type
_entity_poly.pdbx_seq_one_letter_code
_entity_poly.pdbx_strand_id
1 'polypeptide(L)'
;MFNKADIEKYFNAEKGESFIFMAIGIIGIIAAIIFFFVLKTNFYKGAAVPLVLVGLLLGVVGFTVYRSSDKQRVDNVYAYDMNPGALKNKEIPRMEVVMKNFVIYRYVEIALGVTGIFLFIYFRNNPDKQFLAGLGIGLFVMSILALGADYFAEKRGHIYLNGLKEFIHSK
;
A
#
# COMPACT_ATOMS: atom_id res chain seq x y z
N MET A 1 26.65 -8.46 -4.96
CA MET A 1 26.31 -8.83 -6.36
C MET A 1 24.89 -9.38 -6.36
N PHE A 2 24.01 -8.83 -7.19
CA PHE A 2 22.60 -9.24 -7.31
C PHE A 2 22.48 -10.66 -7.85
N ASN A 3 21.60 -11.48 -7.29
CA ASN A 3 21.44 -12.89 -7.62
C ASN A 3 19.97 -13.35 -7.52
N LYS A 4 19.70 -14.62 -7.84
CA LYS A 4 18.35 -15.21 -7.79
C LYS A 4 17.68 -15.10 -6.42
N ALA A 5 18.45 -15.26 -5.35
CA ALA A 5 17.89 -15.20 -4.00
C ALA A 5 17.36 -13.78 -3.68
N ASP A 6 17.91 -12.74 -4.31
CA ASP A 6 17.40 -11.36 -4.17
C ASP A 6 16.05 -11.20 -4.86
N ILE A 7 15.85 -11.85 -6.02
CA ILE A 7 14.56 -11.91 -6.71
C ILE A 7 13.53 -12.63 -5.83
N GLU A 8 13.86 -13.82 -5.36
CA GLU A 8 12.97 -14.60 -4.49
C GLU A 8 12.62 -13.85 -3.20
N LYS A 9 13.60 -13.23 -2.56
CA LYS A 9 13.42 -12.44 -1.34
C LYS A 9 12.45 -11.27 -1.57
N TYR A 10 12.58 -10.56 -2.70
CA TYR A 10 11.70 -9.46 -3.03
C TYR A 10 10.24 -9.91 -3.16
N PHE A 11 9.97 -10.92 -4.01
CA PHE A 11 8.61 -11.38 -4.25
C PHE A 11 7.98 -12.12 -3.07
N ASN A 12 8.77 -12.85 -2.28
CA ASN A 12 8.28 -13.49 -1.06
C ASN A 12 7.89 -12.45 -0.01
N ALA A 13 8.67 -11.38 0.14
CA ALA A 13 8.33 -10.27 1.03
C ALA A 13 7.08 -9.52 0.54
N GLU A 14 6.99 -9.22 -0.77
CA GLU A 14 5.82 -8.60 -1.40
C GLU A 14 4.55 -9.41 -1.17
N LYS A 15 4.62 -10.73 -1.36
CA LYS A 15 3.51 -11.66 -1.10
C LYS A 15 3.09 -11.66 0.37
N GLY A 16 4.07 -11.74 1.29
CA GLY A 16 3.80 -11.76 2.72
C GLY A 16 3.12 -10.46 3.19
N GLU A 17 3.59 -9.31 2.72
CA GLU A 17 2.97 -8.02 3.06
C GLU A 17 1.59 -7.86 2.44
N SER A 18 1.39 -8.32 1.21
CA SER A 18 0.08 -8.31 0.57
C SER A 18 -0.96 -9.09 1.36
N PHE A 19 -0.56 -10.21 1.98
CA PHE A 19 -1.42 -10.94 2.92
C PHE A 19 -1.76 -10.11 4.16
N ILE A 20 -0.77 -9.41 4.73
CA ILE A 20 -0.98 -8.52 5.88
C ILE A 20 -1.94 -7.38 5.50
N PHE A 21 -1.78 -6.79 4.32
CA PHE A 21 -2.69 -5.73 3.84
C PHE A 21 -4.12 -6.21 3.68
N MET A 22 -4.33 -7.41 3.16
CA MET A 22 -5.68 -8.02 3.12
C MET A 22 -6.27 -8.19 4.52
N ALA A 23 -5.48 -8.68 5.48
CA ALA A 23 -5.94 -8.86 6.85
C ALA A 23 -6.30 -7.51 7.50
N ILE A 24 -5.46 -6.48 7.34
CA ILE A 24 -5.73 -5.12 7.83
C ILE A 24 -6.99 -4.55 7.17
N GLY A 25 -7.16 -4.74 5.86
CA GLY A 25 -8.34 -4.31 5.14
C GLY A 25 -9.62 -4.92 5.69
N ILE A 26 -9.63 -6.24 5.95
CA ILE A 26 -10.76 -6.94 6.55
C ILE A 26 -11.06 -6.42 7.97
N ILE A 27 -10.04 -6.24 8.80
CA ILE A 27 -10.18 -5.69 10.15
C ILE A 27 -10.76 -4.27 10.09
N GLY A 28 -10.29 -3.44 9.16
CA GLY A 28 -10.80 -2.09 8.94
C GLY A 28 -12.29 -2.07 8.57
N ILE A 29 -12.72 -2.98 7.69
CA ILE A 29 -14.13 -3.11 7.31
C ILE A 29 -14.99 -3.58 8.50
N ILE A 30 -14.51 -4.56 9.29
CA ILE A 30 -15.21 -5.01 10.50
C ILE A 30 -15.35 -3.86 11.51
N ALA A 31 -14.27 -3.08 11.73
CA ALA A 31 -14.31 -1.92 12.59
C ALA A 31 -15.30 -0.86 12.09
N ALA A 32 -15.35 -0.62 10.78
CA ALA A 32 -16.31 0.30 10.18
C ALA A 32 -17.77 -0.16 10.39
N ILE A 33 -18.05 -1.44 10.27
CA ILE A 33 -19.37 -2.02 10.55
C ILE A 33 -19.76 -1.79 12.02
N ILE A 34 -18.84 -2.03 12.97
CA ILE A 34 -19.05 -1.77 14.39
C ILE A 34 -19.32 -0.28 14.62
N PHE A 35 -18.54 0.60 14.02
CA PHE A 35 -18.71 2.06 14.16
C PHE A 35 -20.07 2.52 13.64
N PHE A 36 -20.51 1.96 12.52
CA PHE A 36 -21.74 2.39 11.86
C PHE A 36 -23.00 1.82 12.53
N PHE A 37 -22.99 0.54 12.89
CA PHE A 37 -24.20 -0.17 13.35
C PHE A 37 -24.30 -0.36 14.87
N VAL A 38 -23.16 -0.39 15.59
CA VAL A 38 -23.14 -0.60 17.04
C VAL A 38 -22.99 0.72 17.79
N LEU A 39 -21.92 1.49 17.49
CA LEU A 39 -21.65 2.75 18.18
C LEU A 39 -22.57 3.89 17.74
N LYS A 40 -22.99 3.93 16.48
CA LYS A 40 -24.06 4.76 15.88
C LYS A 40 -23.92 6.29 16.00
N THR A 41 -22.93 6.82 16.73
CA THR A 41 -22.77 8.28 16.82
C THR A 41 -22.31 8.86 15.48
N ASN A 42 -22.63 10.12 15.22
CA ASN A 42 -22.21 10.79 13.98
C ASN A 42 -20.68 10.79 13.83
N PHE A 43 -19.94 10.91 14.94
CA PHE A 43 -18.49 10.82 14.93
C PHE A 43 -17.98 9.47 14.39
N TYR A 44 -18.48 8.37 14.94
CA TYR A 44 -18.07 7.03 14.50
C TYR A 44 -18.54 6.70 13.08
N LYS A 45 -19.70 7.18 12.66
CA LYS A 45 -20.15 7.05 11.27
C LYS A 45 -19.21 7.79 10.29
N GLY A 46 -18.73 8.98 10.68
CA GLY A 46 -17.72 9.71 9.91
C GLY A 46 -16.40 8.96 9.81
N ALA A 47 -15.89 8.43 10.93
CA ALA A 47 -14.65 7.63 10.97
C ALA A 47 -14.77 6.31 10.19
N ALA A 48 -15.95 5.72 10.09
CA ALA A 48 -16.18 4.49 9.33
C ALA A 48 -15.93 4.66 7.82
N VAL A 49 -16.17 5.85 7.27
CA VAL A 49 -16.03 6.09 5.82
C VAL A 49 -14.61 5.82 5.31
N PRO A 50 -13.54 6.43 5.86
CA PRO A 50 -12.18 6.12 5.45
C PRO A 50 -11.80 4.65 5.68
N LEU A 51 -12.27 4.04 6.78
CA LEU A 51 -12.01 2.62 7.07
C LEU A 51 -12.56 1.69 5.99
N VAL A 52 -13.79 1.95 5.49
CA VAL A 52 -14.36 1.16 4.39
C VAL A 52 -13.57 1.38 3.10
N LEU A 53 -13.32 2.63 2.72
CA LEU A 53 -12.65 2.96 1.46
C LEU A 53 -11.23 2.37 1.42
N VAL A 54 -10.44 2.60 2.46
CA VAL A 54 -9.07 2.08 2.53
C VAL A 54 -9.07 0.57 2.73
N GLY A 55 -10.00 0.03 3.54
CA GLY A 55 -10.13 -1.40 3.74
C GLY A 55 -10.42 -2.16 2.44
N LEU A 56 -11.32 -1.65 1.61
CA LEU A 56 -11.60 -2.21 0.28
C LEU A 56 -10.38 -2.11 -0.64
N LEU A 57 -9.71 -0.96 -0.66
CA LEU A 57 -8.52 -0.74 -1.47
C LEU A 57 -7.40 -1.71 -1.09
N LEU A 58 -7.09 -1.84 0.20
CA LEU A 58 -6.10 -2.79 0.71
C LEU A 58 -6.48 -4.25 0.40
N GLY A 59 -7.77 -4.59 0.49
CA GLY A 59 -8.27 -5.92 0.13
C GLY A 59 -8.04 -6.25 -1.33
N VAL A 60 -8.44 -5.36 -2.24
CA VAL A 60 -8.31 -5.56 -3.69
C VAL A 60 -6.85 -5.56 -4.13
N VAL A 61 -6.07 -4.57 -3.72
CA VAL A 61 -4.65 -4.46 -4.08
C VAL A 61 -3.87 -5.63 -3.48
N GLY A 62 -4.06 -5.91 -2.19
CA GLY A 62 -3.40 -7.01 -1.50
C GLY A 62 -3.69 -8.36 -2.17
N PHE A 63 -4.96 -8.64 -2.51
CA PHE A 63 -5.32 -9.88 -3.21
C PHE A 63 -4.67 -9.97 -4.60
N THR A 64 -4.67 -8.88 -5.35
CA THR A 64 -4.09 -8.85 -6.69
C THR A 64 -2.58 -9.11 -6.66
N VAL A 65 -1.87 -8.44 -5.76
CA VAL A 65 -0.42 -8.60 -5.60
C VAL A 65 -0.10 -9.99 -5.05
N TYR A 66 -0.81 -10.45 -4.01
CA TYR A 66 -0.63 -11.80 -3.46
C TYR A 66 -0.74 -12.89 -4.54
N ARG A 67 -1.75 -12.79 -5.41
CA ARG A 67 -1.99 -13.77 -6.48
C ARG A 67 -0.93 -13.72 -7.58
N SER A 68 -0.40 -12.54 -7.90
CA SER A 68 0.56 -12.35 -8.98
C SER A 68 2.02 -12.59 -8.59
N SER A 69 2.37 -12.44 -7.29
CA SER A 69 3.76 -12.49 -6.82
C SER A 69 4.45 -13.82 -7.09
N ASP A 70 3.78 -14.96 -6.92
CA ASP A 70 4.41 -16.27 -7.18
C ASP A 70 4.75 -16.44 -8.66
N LYS A 71 3.83 -16.06 -9.55
CA LYS A 71 4.08 -16.14 -10.99
C LYS A 71 5.23 -15.21 -11.39
N GLN A 72 5.20 -13.97 -10.92
CA GLN A 72 6.26 -13.01 -11.21
C GLN A 72 7.62 -13.48 -10.67
N ARG A 73 7.66 -14.07 -9.49
CA ARG A 73 8.85 -14.67 -8.91
C ARG A 73 9.45 -15.73 -9.82
N VAL A 74 8.64 -16.72 -10.23
CA VAL A 74 9.08 -17.81 -11.08
C VAL A 74 9.56 -17.30 -12.43
N ASP A 75 8.80 -16.40 -13.07
CA ASP A 75 9.12 -15.82 -14.37
C ASP A 75 10.45 -15.03 -14.33
N ASN A 76 10.68 -14.26 -13.26
CA ASN A 76 11.90 -13.45 -13.13
C ASN A 76 13.14 -14.29 -12.72
N VAL A 77 12.97 -15.32 -11.89
CA VAL A 77 14.05 -16.28 -11.59
C VAL A 77 14.47 -17.03 -12.87
N TYR A 78 13.51 -17.48 -13.67
CA TYR A 78 13.80 -18.09 -14.96
C TYR A 78 14.51 -17.11 -15.92
N ALA A 79 14.03 -15.88 -15.99
CA ALA A 79 14.61 -14.85 -16.83
C ALA A 79 16.06 -14.51 -16.45
N TYR A 80 16.40 -14.56 -15.17
CA TYR A 80 17.77 -14.33 -14.69
C TYR A 80 18.78 -15.25 -15.33
N ASP A 81 18.45 -16.56 -15.48
CA ASP A 81 19.34 -17.55 -16.05
C ASP A 81 19.27 -17.60 -17.59
N MET A 82 18.04 -17.67 -18.09
CA MET A 82 17.78 -18.11 -19.47
C MET A 82 17.47 -16.95 -20.42
N ASN A 83 16.98 -15.81 -19.90
CA ASN A 83 16.59 -14.68 -20.74
C ASN A 83 16.75 -13.33 -20.01
N PRO A 84 17.99 -12.88 -19.76
CA PRO A 84 18.23 -11.60 -19.09
C PRO A 84 17.64 -10.39 -19.83
N GLY A 85 17.43 -10.50 -21.14
CA GLY A 85 16.74 -9.49 -21.94
C GLY A 85 15.29 -9.25 -21.48
N ALA A 86 14.62 -10.27 -20.94
CA ALA A 86 13.28 -10.10 -20.39
C ALA A 86 13.29 -9.24 -19.10
N LEU A 87 14.31 -9.38 -18.25
CA LEU A 87 14.48 -8.51 -17.08
C LEU A 87 14.67 -7.05 -17.51
N LYS A 88 15.51 -6.82 -18.52
CA LYS A 88 15.76 -5.47 -19.06
C LYS A 88 14.51 -4.84 -19.67
N ASN A 89 13.77 -5.60 -20.49
CA ASN A 89 12.74 -5.04 -21.35
C ASN A 89 11.32 -5.09 -20.73
N LYS A 90 11.12 -5.88 -19.68
CA LYS A 90 9.81 -6.03 -19.02
C LYS A 90 9.86 -5.67 -17.53
N GLU A 91 10.78 -6.28 -16.77
CA GLU A 91 10.76 -6.16 -15.33
C GLU A 91 11.29 -4.80 -14.84
N ILE A 92 12.40 -4.31 -15.40
CA ILE A 92 12.91 -2.96 -15.06
C ILE A 92 11.87 -1.89 -15.36
N PRO A 93 11.26 -1.80 -16.56
CA PRO A 93 10.21 -0.82 -16.83
C PRO A 93 8.98 -0.96 -15.90
N ARG A 94 8.56 -2.19 -15.59
CA ARG A 94 7.48 -2.43 -14.63
C ARG A 94 7.81 -1.83 -13.27
N MET A 95 9.01 -2.10 -12.76
CA MET A 95 9.45 -1.60 -11.46
C MET A 95 9.64 -0.07 -11.45
N GLU A 96 10.07 0.53 -12.54
CA GLU A 96 10.15 1.99 -12.66
C GLU A 96 8.76 2.64 -12.55
N VAL A 97 7.74 2.04 -13.16
CA VAL A 97 6.36 2.49 -12.99
C VAL A 97 5.88 2.32 -11.55
N VAL A 98 6.20 1.20 -10.90
CA VAL A 98 5.88 0.96 -9.49
C VAL A 98 6.53 2.02 -8.61
N MET A 99 7.81 2.33 -8.80
CA MET A 99 8.51 3.37 -8.02
C MET A 99 7.89 4.75 -8.24
N LYS A 100 7.53 5.09 -9.47
CA LYS A 100 6.83 6.34 -9.77
C LYS A 100 5.48 6.43 -9.06
N ASN A 101 4.74 5.33 -9.00
CA ASN A 101 3.45 5.27 -8.32
C ASN A 101 3.59 5.49 -6.81
N PHE A 102 4.63 4.97 -6.14
CA PHE A 102 4.89 5.25 -4.73
C PHE A 102 5.07 6.74 -4.45
N VAL A 103 5.75 7.47 -5.35
CA VAL A 103 5.88 8.93 -5.22
C VAL A 103 4.52 9.62 -5.29
N ILE A 104 3.64 9.20 -6.21
CA ILE A 104 2.29 9.76 -6.37
C ILE A 104 1.45 9.45 -5.13
N TYR A 105 1.44 8.19 -4.68
CA TYR A 105 0.67 7.75 -3.51
C TYR A 105 1.08 8.52 -2.25
N ARG A 106 2.38 8.70 -2.02
CA ARG A 106 2.90 9.50 -0.90
C ARG A 106 2.32 10.91 -0.86
N TYR A 107 2.28 11.62 -2.00
CA TYR A 107 1.68 12.95 -2.06
C TYR A 107 0.18 12.93 -1.78
N VAL A 108 -0.54 11.96 -2.30
CA VAL A 108 -1.98 11.78 -2.02
C VAL A 108 -2.22 11.51 -0.54
N GLU A 109 -1.44 10.62 0.06
CA GLU A 109 -1.54 10.26 1.48
C GLU A 109 -1.24 11.45 2.39
N ILE A 110 -0.19 12.22 2.10
CA ILE A 110 0.12 13.46 2.83
C ILE A 110 -1.04 14.45 2.72
N ALA A 111 -1.58 14.65 1.53
CA ALA A 111 -2.70 15.58 1.31
C ALA A 111 -3.95 15.14 2.08
N LEU A 112 -4.27 13.83 2.07
CA LEU A 112 -5.38 13.25 2.84
C LEU A 112 -5.14 13.38 4.35
N GLY A 113 -3.92 13.14 4.82
CA GLY A 113 -3.56 13.29 6.23
C GLY A 113 -3.67 14.73 6.72
N VAL A 114 -3.18 15.70 5.95
CA VAL A 114 -3.30 17.13 6.26
C VAL A 114 -4.77 17.56 6.26
N THR A 115 -5.54 17.13 5.27
CA THR A 115 -6.99 17.38 5.23
C THR A 115 -7.69 16.77 6.42
N GLY A 116 -7.32 15.54 6.77
CA GLY A 116 -7.91 14.81 7.89
C GLY A 116 -7.68 15.52 9.23
N ILE A 117 -6.43 15.91 9.54
CA ILE A 117 -6.13 16.62 10.79
C ILE A 117 -6.80 18.00 10.83
N PHE A 118 -6.87 18.70 9.69
CA PHE A 118 -7.57 19.97 9.60
C PHE A 118 -9.07 19.83 9.91
N LEU A 119 -9.76 18.87 9.29
CA LEU A 119 -11.17 18.59 9.55
C LEU A 119 -11.41 18.23 11.03
N PHE A 120 -10.55 17.38 11.59
CA PHE A 120 -10.69 16.99 12.99
C PHE A 120 -10.54 18.19 13.93
N ILE A 121 -9.46 18.98 13.80
CA ILE A 121 -9.21 20.13 14.69
C ILE A 121 -10.32 21.16 14.58
N TYR A 122 -10.77 21.45 13.34
CA TYR A 122 -11.77 22.48 13.09
C TYR A 122 -13.17 22.10 13.62
N PHE A 123 -13.57 20.84 13.47
CA PHE A 123 -14.94 20.41 13.79
C PHE A 123 -15.09 19.64 15.11
N ARG A 124 -14.02 19.27 15.82
CA ARG A 124 -14.09 18.44 17.05
C ARG A 124 -14.99 19.00 18.15
N ASN A 125 -15.08 20.32 18.26
CA ASN A 125 -15.86 21.01 19.30
C ASN A 125 -17.27 21.40 18.83
N ASN A 126 -17.65 21.09 17.57
CA ASN A 126 -18.97 21.43 17.01
C ASN A 126 -19.88 20.19 17.07
N PRO A 127 -20.94 20.19 17.92
CA PRO A 127 -21.84 19.04 18.05
C PRO A 127 -22.55 18.66 16.75
N ASP A 128 -22.89 19.65 15.90
CA ASP A 128 -23.62 19.42 14.65
C ASP A 128 -22.71 18.86 13.55
N LYS A 129 -21.39 18.98 13.70
CA LYS A 129 -20.39 18.59 12.69
C LYS A 129 -19.54 17.39 13.12
N GLN A 130 -19.98 16.63 14.10
CA GLN A 130 -19.25 15.46 14.62
C GLN A 130 -18.92 14.43 13.53
N PHE A 131 -19.74 14.31 12.48
CA PHE A 131 -19.44 13.45 11.34
C PHE A 131 -18.13 13.88 10.63
N LEU A 132 -17.94 15.20 10.39
CA LEU A 132 -16.74 15.72 9.75
C LEU A 132 -15.50 15.58 10.65
N ALA A 133 -15.66 15.70 11.95
CA ALA A 133 -14.58 15.42 12.91
C ALA A 133 -14.17 13.94 12.87
N GLY A 134 -15.14 13.02 12.86
CA GLY A 134 -14.90 11.58 12.72
C GLY A 134 -14.24 11.23 11.37
N LEU A 135 -14.73 11.78 10.27
CA LEU A 135 -14.12 11.64 8.93
C LEU A 135 -12.66 12.10 8.96
N GLY A 136 -12.40 13.25 9.59
CA GLY A 136 -11.06 13.84 9.69
C GLY A 136 -10.08 12.91 10.42
N ILE A 137 -10.43 12.43 11.61
CA ILE A 137 -9.55 11.54 12.37
C ILE A 137 -9.33 10.20 11.64
N GLY A 138 -10.37 9.66 11.02
CA GLY A 138 -10.26 8.44 10.21
C GLY A 138 -9.28 8.61 9.03
N LEU A 139 -9.40 9.69 8.27
CA LEU A 139 -8.47 10.02 7.17
C LEU A 139 -7.04 10.18 7.69
N PHE A 140 -6.84 10.90 8.77
CA PHE A 140 -5.51 11.14 9.34
C PHE A 140 -4.84 9.84 9.78
N VAL A 141 -5.53 9.01 10.55
CA VAL A 141 -4.98 7.73 11.03
C VAL A 141 -4.66 6.80 9.86
N MET A 142 -5.57 6.67 8.89
CA MET A 142 -5.35 5.81 7.74
C MET A 142 -4.21 6.30 6.85
N SER A 143 -4.05 7.61 6.68
CA SER A 143 -2.92 8.19 5.92
C SER A 143 -1.58 7.90 6.58
N ILE A 144 -1.47 7.97 7.91
CA ILE A 144 -0.22 7.63 8.61
C ILE A 144 0.12 6.15 8.44
N LEU A 145 -0.89 5.26 8.54
CA LEU A 145 -0.68 3.83 8.37
C LEU A 145 -0.25 3.49 6.94
N ALA A 146 -0.88 4.13 5.94
CA ALA A 146 -0.54 3.95 4.54
C ALA A 146 0.90 4.44 4.24
N LEU A 147 1.25 5.67 4.66
CA LEU A 147 2.63 6.21 4.53
C LEU A 147 3.69 5.29 5.14
N GLY A 148 3.40 4.72 6.31
CA GLY A 148 4.31 3.76 6.95
C GLY A 148 4.49 2.49 6.13
N ALA A 149 3.40 1.92 5.63
CA ALA A 149 3.41 0.72 4.81
C ALA A 149 4.14 0.95 3.48
N ASP A 150 3.82 2.03 2.78
CA ASP A 150 4.42 2.39 1.50
C ASP A 150 5.91 2.69 1.63
N TYR A 151 6.36 3.29 2.73
CA TYR A 151 7.77 3.53 2.98
C TYR A 151 8.59 2.22 2.98
N PHE A 152 8.12 1.17 3.63
CA PHE A 152 8.83 -0.12 3.65
C PHE A 152 8.78 -0.82 2.30
N ALA A 153 7.64 -0.79 1.62
CA ALA A 153 7.46 -1.37 0.29
C ALA A 153 8.35 -0.68 -0.76
N GLU A 154 8.37 0.64 -0.77
CA GLU A 154 9.20 1.45 -1.66
C GLU A 154 10.70 1.19 -1.44
N LYS A 155 11.15 1.17 -0.18
CA LYS A 155 12.55 0.88 0.15
C LYS A 155 13.01 -0.47 -0.44
N ARG A 156 12.17 -1.51 -0.33
CA ARG A 156 12.48 -2.80 -0.94
C ARG A 156 12.47 -2.75 -2.47
N GLY A 157 11.48 -2.06 -3.03
CA GLY A 157 11.39 -1.87 -4.47
C GLY A 157 12.63 -1.19 -5.05
N HIS A 158 13.16 -0.17 -4.38
CA HIS A 158 14.42 0.47 -4.77
C HIS A 158 15.61 -0.47 -4.72
N ILE A 159 15.76 -1.26 -3.66
CA ILE A 159 16.85 -2.24 -3.53
C ILE A 159 16.79 -3.25 -4.69
N TYR A 160 15.60 -3.78 -4.97
CA TYR A 160 15.37 -4.74 -6.03
C TYR A 160 15.66 -4.13 -7.42
N LEU A 161 15.10 -2.97 -7.73
CA LEU A 161 15.28 -2.29 -9.01
C LEU A 161 16.76 -1.95 -9.27
N ASN A 162 17.46 -1.42 -8.27
CA ASN A 162 18.88 -1.10 -8.39
C ASN A 162 19.72 -2.34 -8.63
N GLY A 163 19.46 -3.43 -7.90
CA GLY A 163 20.14 -4.70 -8.13
C GLY A 163 19.91 -5.27 -9.52
N LEU A 164 18.67 -5.18 -10.06
CA LEU A 164 18.37 -5.56 -11.45
C LEU A 164 19.17 -4.71 -12.47
N LYS A 165 19.24 -3.40 -12.27
CA LYS A 165 19.98 -2.50 -13.14
C LYS A 165 21.48 -2.81 -13.13
N GLU A 166 22.06 -3.01 -11.96
CA GLU A 166 23.48 -3.42 -11.82
C GLU A 166 23.75 -4.74 -12.53
N PHE A 167 22.90 -5.74 -12.33
CA PHE A 167 23.05 -7.05 -13.01
C PHE A 167 23.03 -6.94 -14.54
N ILE A 168 22.10 -6.14 -15.07
CA ILE A 168 22.01 -5.95 -16.54
C ILE A 168 23.20 -5.17 -17.12
N HIS A 169 23.78 -4.21 -16.37
CA HIS A 169 24.96 -3.47 -16.81
C HIS A 169 26.25 -4.30 -16.73
N SER A 170 26.27 -5.34 -15.92
CA SER A 170 27.44 -6.22 -15.76
C SER A 170 27.50 -7.36 -16.79
N LYS A 171 26.48 -7.54 -17.62
CA LYS A 171 26.41 -8.53 -18.71
C LYS A 171 26.57 -7.88 -20.06
#